data_2b403fa535e60ca37ec436371782d51a
#
_entry.id   2b403fa535e60ca37ec436371782d51a
#
_cell.length_a   1.000
_cell.length_b   1.000
_cell.length_c   1.000
_cell.angle_alpha   90.00
_cell.angle_beta   90.00
_cell.angle_gamma   90.00
#
_symmetry.space_group_name_H-M   'P 1'
#
loop_
_entity.id
_entity.type
_entity.pdbx_description
1 polymer ?
#
loop_
_entity_poly.entity_id
_entity_poly.type
_entity_poly.pdbx_seq_one_letter_code
_entity_poly.pdbx_strand_id
1 'polypeptide(L)'
;TGSDQAWTIKAAIYNEAATKGITIATDGTTLTNLYTTVGNVKSEDSDVISKADALQKIADELQKASSIGTDTAATVVNNNDGTFEINKGSVEVKDKLNFSLHVGADADMTNKISVNIQTMSSAGLGVKNLNVADDSGKAATYAIDAIADAVKTVSAQRSLLGAVQNRLEHTIKNLDNVVE
;
A
#
# COMPACT_ATOMS: atom_id res chain seq x y z
N THR A 1 -37.44 -15.13 -38.80
CA THR A 1 -37.19 -15.46 -37.40
C THR A 1 -35.87 -14.88 -36.86
N GLY A 2 -34.66 -15.26 -37.31
CA GLY A 2 -33.42 -14.66 -36.85
C GLY A 2 -33.11 -13.27 -37.40
N SER A 3 -33.58 -12.94 -38.60
CA SER A 3 -33.43 -11.62 -39.24
C SER A 3 -34.21 -10.51 -38.56
N ASP A 4 -35.43 -10.81 -38.05
CA ASP A 4 -36.30 -9.84 -37.43
C ASP A 4 -35.77 -9.34 -36.06
N GLN A 5 -35.15 -10.25 -35.30
CA GLN A 5 -34.49 -9.87 -34.04
C GLN A 5 -33.26 -8.99 -34.26
N ALA A 6 -32.46 -9.29 -35.27
CA ALA A 6 -31.30 -8.47 -35.63
C ALA A 6 -31.71 -7.05 -36.05
N TRP A 7 -32.83 -6.90 -36.81
CA TRP A 7 -33.36 -5.57 -37.18
C TRP A 7 -33.91 -4.82 -35.97
N THR A 8 -34.58 -5.48 -35.04
CA THR A 8 -35.12 -4.84 -33.82
C THR A 8 -34.00 -4.32 -32.93
N ILE A 9 -32.91 -5.07 -32.75
CA ILE A 9 -31.73 -4.65 -31.99
C ILE A 9 -31.03 -3.46 -32.68
N LYS A 10 -30.87 -3.52 -34.01
CA LYS A 10 -30.32 -2.42 -34.78
C LYS A 10 -31.14 -1.15 -34.60
N ALA A 11 -32.46 -1.21 -34.73
CA ALA A 11 -33.36 -0.05 -34.56
C ALA A 11 -33.28 0.53 -33.14
N ALA A 12 -33.19 -0.31 -32.12
CA ALA A 12 -33.03 0.13 -30.74
C ALA A 12 -31.71 0.87 -30.52
N ILE A 13 -30.61 0.36 -31.06
CA ILE A 13 -29.29 1.00 -30.98
C ILE A 13 -29.29 2.36 -31.69
N TYR A 14 -29.91 2.44 -32.89
CA TYR A 14 -30.01 3.71 -33.64
C TYR A 14 -30.85 4.76 -32.89
N ASN A 15 -31.96 4.35 -32.29
CA ASN A 15 -32.82 5.25 -31.54
C ASN A 15 -32.13 5.77 -30.27
N GLU A 16 -31.43 4.92 -29.55
CA GLU A 16 -30.68 5.30 -28.36
C GLU A 16 -29.53 6.25 -28.69
N ALA A 17 -28.78 5.96 -29.75
CA ALA A 17 -27.70 6.81 -30.21
C ALA A 17 -28.24 8.20 -30.67
N ALA A 18 -29.35 8.25 -31.38
CA ALA A 18 -29.97 9.48 -31.79
C ALA A 18 -30.45 10.33 -30.59
N THR A 19 -31.00 9.69 -29.57
CA THR A 19 -31.41 10.35 -28.31
C THR A 19 -30.22 10.98 -27.57
N LYS A 20 -29.05 10.39 -27.69
CA LYS A 20 -27.80 10.87 -27.08
C LYS A 20 -26.97 11.78 -28.00
N GLY A 21 -27.48 12.16 -29.15
CA GLY A 21 -26.80 13.04 -30.10
C GLY A 21 -25.61 12.39 -30.82
N ILE A 22 -25.55 11.06 -30.85
CA ILE A 22 -24.51 10.31 -31.52
C ILE A 22 -24.94 9.96 -32.94
N THR A 23 -24.20 10.43 -33.94
CA THR A 23 -24.45 10.11 -35.35
C THR A 23 -23.78 8.77 -35.68
N ILE A 24 -24.60 7.76 -36.01
CA ILE A 24 -24.10 6.46 -36.48
C ILE A 24 -24.11 6.47 -38.00
N ALA A 25 -22.93 6.26 -38.63
CA ALA A 25 -22.86 6.12 -40.09
C ALA A 25 -23.45 4.78 -40.54
N THR A 26 -24.16 4.78 -41.65
CA THR A 26 -24.97 3.66 -42.15
C THR A 26 -24.21 2.61 -42.94
N ASP A 27 -22.89 2.74 -43.10
CA ASP A 27 -22.08 1.73 -43.71
C ASP A 27 -21.71 0.63 -42.70
N GLY A 28 -21.80 -0.63 -43.08
CA GLY A 28 -21.67 -1.79 -42.21
C GLY A 28 -20.35 -1.92 -41.42
N THR A 29 -19.39 -1.01 -41.63
CA THR A 29 -18.07 -0.98 -40.99
C THR A 29 -18.12 -0.29 -39.62
N THR A 30 -19.14 0.50 -39.37
CA THR A 30 -19.20 1.40 -38.19
C THR A 30 -19.68 0.71 -36.93
N LEU A 31 -20.32 -0.47 -37.02
CA LEU A 31 -20.73 -1.24 -35.83
C LEU A 31 -19.51 -1.78 -35.04
N THR A 32 -18.42 -2.09 -35.71
CA THR A 32 -17.19 -2.51 -35.05
C THR A 32 -16.50 -1.35 -34.32
N ASN A 33 -16.57 -0.15 -34.90
CA ASN A 33 -16.06 1.06 -34.27
C ASN A 33 -16.97 1.56 -33.13
N LEU A 34 -18.28 1.33 -33.22
CA LEU A 34 -19.21 1.64 -32.14
C LEU A 34 -18.93 0.80 -30.89
N TYR A 35 -18.61 -0.49 -31.03
CA TYR A 35 -18.17 -1.31 -29.89
C TYR A 35 -16.89 -0.81 -29.25
N THR A 36 -15.96 -0.28 -30.03
CA THR A 36 -14.71 0.31 -29.52
C THR A 36 -14.94 1.66 -28.87
N THR A 37 -15.88 2.45 -29.36
CA THR A 37 -16.19 3.79 -28.84
C THR A 37 -17.17 3.73 -27.67
N VAL A 38 -18.15 2.82 -27.70
CA VAL A 38 -19.11 2.58 -26.61
C VAL A 38 -18.48 1.82 -25.45
N GLY A 39 -17.35 1.15 -25.68
CA GLY A 39 -16.53 0.56 -24.59
C GLY A 39 -16.03 1.60 -23.57
N ASN A 40 -16.11 2.88 -23.90
CA ASN A 40 -15.79 4.00 -22.98
C ASN A 40 -17.04 4.71 -22.43
N VAL A 41 -18.25 4.31 -22.79
CA VAL A 41 -19.45 4.84 -22.16
C VAL A 41 -19.56 4.19 -20.80
N LYS A 42 -19.30 4.97 -19.76
CA LYS A 42 -19.64 4.56 -18.40
C LYS A 42 -21.13 4.19 -18.41
N SER A 43 -21.44 2.92 -18.18
CA SER A 43 -22.80 2.54 -17.85
C SER A 43 -23.20 3.40 -16.65
N GLU A 44 -24.35 4.05 -16.70
CA GLU A 44 -24.92 4.73 -15.54
C GLU A 44 -25.25 3.72 -14.42
N ASP A 45 -25.25 2.44 -14.77
CA ASP A 45 -25.30 1.32 -13.84
C ASP A 45 -23.90 1.15 -13.25
N SER A 46 -23.75 1.49 -11.97
CA SER A 46 -22.47 1.51 -11.24
C SER A 46 -21.76 0.14 -11.17
N ASP A 47 -22.41 -0.93 -11.58
CA ASP A 47 -21.93 -2.29 -11.44
C ASP A 47 -21.12 -2.78 -12.66
N VAL A 48 -21.16 -2.07 -13.78
CA VAL A 48 -20.44 -2.45 -14.99
C VAL A 48 -19.44 -1.37 -15.39
N ILE A 49 -18.17 -1.70 -15.33
CA ILE A 49 -17.07 -0.83 -15.75
C ILE A 49 -16.40 -1.38 -17.02
N SER A 50 -15.80 -0.52 -17.83
CA SER A 50 -15.03 -0.96 -19.00
C SER A 50 -13.80 -1.77 -18.55
N LYS A 51 -13.29 -2.64 -19.44
CA LYS A 51 -12.05 -3.39 -19.18
C LYS A 51 -10.87 -2.43 -18.87
N ALA A 52 -10.78 -1.32 -19.58
CA ALA A 52 -9.72 -0.33 -19.37
C ALA A 52 -9.84 0.33 -17.99
N ASP A 53 -11.05 0.72 -17.58
CA ASP A 53 -11.28 1.29 -16.25
C ASP A 53 -11.02 0.27 -15.14
N ALA A 54 -11.37 -1.00 -15.37
CA ALA A 54 -11.09 -2.09 -14.43
C ALA A 54 -9.58 -2.29 -14.25
N LEU A 55 -8.82 -2.33 -15.35
CA LEU A 55 -7.37 -2.45 -15.31
C LEU A 55 -6.73 -1.22 -14.64
N GLN A 56 -7.24 -0.02 -14.89
CA GLN A 56 -6.73 1.18 -14.23
C GLN A 56 -7.02 1.17 -12.73
N LYS A 57 -8.22 0.79 -12.30
CA LYS A 57 -8.53 0.61 -10.86
C LYS A 57 -7.61 -0.41 -10.19
N ILE A 58 -7.31 -1.52 -10.87
CA ILE A 58 -6.36 -2.52 -10.38
C ILE A 58 -4.96 -1.91 -10.23
N ALA A 59 -4.49 -1.15 -11.23
CA ALA A 59 -3.21 -0.47 -11.16
C ALA A 59 -3.12 0.51 -9.98
N ASP A 60 -4.17 1.31 -9.78
CA ASP A 60 -4.25 2.28 -8.70
C ASP A 60 -4.22 1.61 -7.32
N GLU A 61 -4.96 0.51 -7.14
CA GLU A 61 -4.96 -0.25 -5.89
C GLU A 61 -3.62 -0.98 -5.65
N LEU A 62 -3.01 -1.54 -6.70
CA LEU A 62 -1.66 -2.11 -6.64
C LEU A 62 -0.63 -1.07 -6.23
N GLN A 63 -0.73 0.15 -6.78
CA GLN A 63 0.17 1.25 -6.42
C GLN A 63 0.00 1.66 -4.95
N LYS A 64 -1.24 1.80 -4.47
CA LYS A 64 -1.52 2.10 -3.06
C LYS A 64 -0.97 1.00 -2.16
N ALA A 65 -1.28 -0.27 -2.45
CA ALA A 65 -0.82 -1.41 -1.67
C ALA A 65 0.72 -1.51 -1.64
N SER A 66 1.38 -1.32 -2.79
CA SER A 66 2.83 -1.39 -2.91
C SER A 66 3.55 -0.18 -2.28
N SER A 67 2.83 0.89 -1.99
CA SER A 67 3.35 2.11 -1.36
C SER A 67 3.20 2.11 0.17
N ILE A 68 2.55 1.11 0.74
CA ILE A 68 2.40 1.00 2.20
C ILE A 68 3.77 0.80 2.85
N GLY A 69 4.05 1.59 3.89
CA GLY A 69 5.31 1.53 4.62
C GLY A 69 6.51 2.16 3.90
N THR A 70 6.34 2.76 2.71
CA THR A 70 7.45 3.34 1.95
C THR A 70 7.58 4.85 2.13
N ASP A 71 8.80 5.37 2.03
CA ASP A 71 9.07 6.82 1.99
C ASP A 71 8.88 7.38 0.58
N THR A 72 9.36 6.64 -0.43
CA THR A 72 9.09 6.92 -1.83
C THR A 72 8.03 5.93 -2.31
N ALA A 73 6.92 6.45 -2.84
CA ALA A 73 5.82 5.61 -3.30
C ALA A 73 6.24 4.67 -4.44
N ALA A 74 5.62 3.49 -4.48
CA ALA A 74 5.72 2.62 -5.64
C ALA A 74 5.03 3.25 -6.86
N THR A 75 5.43 2.86 -8.06
CA THR A 75 4.73 3.21 -9.29
C THR A 75 4.28 1.95 -10.01
N VAL A 76 3.04 1.97 -10.50
CA VAL A 76 2.47 0.86 -11.26
C VAL A 76 2.09 1.35 -12.64
N VAL A 77 2.64 0.72 -13.66
CA VAL A 77 2.33 0.99 -15.07
C VAL A 77 1.37 -0.09 -15.55
N ASN A 78 0.22 0.32 -16.08
CA ASN A 78 -0.75 -0.56 -16.71
C ASN A 78 -0.43 -0.66 -18.21
N ASN A 79 -0.09 -1.82 -18.70
CA ASN A 79 0.23 -2.07 -20.11
C ASN A 79 -1.02 -2.28 -20.99
N ASN A 80 -2.23 -2.21 -20.41
CA ASN A 80 -3.54 -2.42 -21.07
C ASN A 80 -3.76 -3.80 -21.71
N ASP A 81 -2.82 -4.70 -21.58
CA ASP A 81 -2.93 -6.10 -22.02
C ASP A 81 -3.34 -7.07 -20.89
N GLY A 82 -3.43 -6.56 -19.66
CA GLY A 82 -3.68 -7.31 -18.43
C GLY A 82 -2.42 -7.56 -17.62
N THR A 83 -1.28 -7.01 -18.05
CA THR A 83 -0.01 -7.04 -17.30
C THR A 83 0.27 -5.69 -16.65
N PHE A 84 0.94 -5.73 -15.50
CA PHE A 84 1.33 -4.55 -14.74
C PHE A 84 2.83 -4.60 -14.44
N GLU A 85 3.50 -3.49 -14.64
CA GLU A 85 4.88 -3.30 -14.21
C GLU A 85 4.88 -2.56 -12.87
N ILE A 86 5.44 -3.18 -11.83
CA ILE A 86 5.49 -2.63 -10.48
C ILE A 86 6.93 -2.24 -10.16
N ASN A 87 7.19 -0.95 -10.11
CA ASN A 87 8.42 -0.39 -9.57
C ASN A 87 8.24 -0.16 -8.08
N LYS A 88 8.95 -0.94 -7.26
CA LYS A 88 8.81 -0.92 -5.80
C LYS A 88 9.15 0.45 -5.22
N GLY A 89 8.38 0.87 -4.24
CA GLY A 89 8.73 1.98 -3.40
C GLY A 89 9.99 1.68 -2.56
N SER A 90 10.62 2.72 -2.07
CA SER A 90 11.81 2.61 -1.21
C SER A 90 11.57 3.21 0.16
N VAL A 91 12.28 2.67 1.14
CA VAL A 91 12.29 3.18 2.52
C VAL A 91 13.69 3.71 2.80
N GLU A 92 13.78 4.92 3.30
CA GLU A 92 15.03 5.43 3.83
C GLU A 92 15.33 4.73 5.16
N VAL A 93 16.19 3.72 5.12
CA VAL A 93 16.63 3.03 6.33
C VAL A 93 17.65 3.90 7.02
N LYS A 94 17.22 4.59 8.06
CA LYS A 94 18.14 5.26 8.98
C LYS A 94 18.87 4.21 9.80
N ASP A 95 20.17 4.39 9.95
CA ASP A 95 20.98 3.49 10.77
C ASP A 95 20.40 3.39 12.19
N LYS A 96 20.48 2.17 12.74
CA LYS A 96 20.14 1.94 14.14
C LYS A 96 21.06 2.76 15.01
N LEU A 97 20.52 3.46 16.00
CA LEU A 97 21.32 4.14 16.98
C LEU A 97 21.96 3.10 17.91
N ASN A 98 23.27 2.95 17.78
CA ASN A 98 24.06 2.06 18.62
C ASN A 98 25.02 2.90 19.47
N PHE A 99 24.97 2.77 20.78
CA PHE A 99 25.94 3.38 21.66
C PHE A 99 26.22 2.46 22.84
N SER A 100 27.39 2.60 23.43
CA SER A 100 27.81 1.81 24.58
C SER A 100 28.07 2.75 25.76
N LEU A 101 27.43 2.47 26.88
CA LEU A 101 27.63 3.17 28.13
C LEU A 101 28.71 2.44 28.93
N HIS A 102 29.73 3.17 29.37
CA HIS A 102 30.74 2.66 30.29
C HIS A 102 30.16 2.67 31.72
N VAL A 103 30.17 1.53 32.39
CA VAL A 103 29.48 1.31 33.67
C VAL A 103 30.37 0.71 34.76
N GLY A 104 31.67 0.87 34.66
CA GLY A 104 32.64 0.31 35.61
C GLY A 104 33.67 1.35 36.03
N ALA A 105 34.39 1.07 37.12
CA ALA A 105 35.48 1.90 37.64
C ALA A 105 36.77 1.80 36.80
N ASP A 106 36.97 0.64 36.15
CA ASP A 106 38.18 0.37 35.36
C ASP A 106 37.94 0.62 33.87
N ALA A 107 38.98 1.01 33.15
CA ALA A 107 38.94 1.24 31.70
C ALA A 107 38.84 -0.06 30.88
N ASP A 108 38.28 -1.14 31.43
CA ASP A 108 38.09 -2.40 30.72
C ASP A 108 36.97 -2.34 29.70
N MET A 109 37.21 -2.91 28.53
CA MET A 109 36.25 -2.97 27.41
C MET A 109 35.02 -3.85 27.76
N THR A 110 35.11 -4.70 28.76
CA THR A 110 34.01 -5.55 29.24
C THR A 110 32.99 -4.79 30.09
N ASN A 111 33.38 -3.62 30.65
CA ASN A 111 32.53 -2.77 31.51
C ASN A 111 31.64 -1.86 30.70
N LYS A 112 31.03 -2.36 29.61
CA LYS A 112 30.12 -1.58 28.74
C LYS A 112 28.77 -2.24 28.62
N ILE A 113 27.73 -1.42 28.67
CA ILE A 113 26.36 -1.81 28.31
C ILE A 113 26.04 -1.21 26.94
N SER A 114 25.88 -2.06 25.94
CA SER A 114 25.50 -1.63 24.60
C SER A 114 24.00 -1.46 24.50
N VAL A 115 23.58 -0.33 23.96
CA VAL A 115 22.17 0.02 23.71
C VAL A 115 21.96 0.12 22.20
N ASN A 116 20.93 -0.55 21.72
CA ASN A 116 20.56 -0.55 20.32
C ASN A 116 19.11 -0.07 20.20
N ILE A 117 18.89 1.02 19.49
CA ILE A 117 17.57 1.61 19.26
C ILE A 117 17.28 1.56 17.77
N GLN A 118 16.19 0.88 17.41
CA GLN A 118 15.72 0.83 16.03
C GLN A 118 14.96 2.12 15.68
N THR A 119 14.87 2.41 14.38
CA THR A 119 14.07 3.51 13.87
C THR A 119 12.57 3.29 14.19
N MET A 120 11.96 4.26 14.88
CA MET A 120 10.54 4.26 15.24
C MET A 120 9.71 5.24 14.38
N SER A 121 10.17 5.52 13.16
CA SER A 121 9.40 6.32 12.20
C SER A 121 8.21 5.50 11.67
N SER A 122 7.18 6.17 11.15
CA SER A 122 6.03 5.50 10.53
C SER A 122 6.40 4.58 9.37
N ALA A 123 7.43 4.96 8.58
CA ALA A 123 7.98 4.11 7.54
C ALA A 123 8.75 2.91 8.13
N GLY A 124 9.60 3.15 9.14
CA GLY A 124 10.35 2.08 9.82
C GLY A 124 9.46 1.07 10.54
N LEU A 125 8.26 1.48 10.97
CA LEU A 125 7.24 0.63 11.56
C LEU A 125 6.28 0.02 10.54
N GLY A 126 6.38 0.39 9.23
CA GLY A 126 5.52 -0.13 8.18
C GLY A 126 4.09 0.40 8.20
N VAL A 127 3.81 1.49 8.92
CA VAL A 127 2.46 2.08 9.04
C VAL A 127 2.25 3.35 8.22
N LYS A 128 3.27 3.79 7.50
CA LYS A 128 3.14 4.95 6.61
C LYS A 128 2.26 4.60 5.41
N ASN A 129 1.44 5.53 4.97
CA ASN A 129 0.53 5.39 3.83
C ASN A 129 -0.52 4.26 3.97
N LEU A 130 -0.85 3.84 5.18
CA LEU A 130 -1.97 2.94 5.39
C LEU A 130 -3.27 3.63 4.94
N ASN A 131 -4.03 2.93 4.12
CA ASN A 131 -5.35 3.36 3.70
C ASN A 131 -6.39 2.36 4.23
N VAL A 132 -7.43 2.86 4.87
CA VAL A 132 -8.54 2.04 5.40
C VAL A 132 -9.85 2.28 4.66
N ALA A 133 -9.86 3.25 3.72
CA ALA A 133 -11.02 3.63 2.95
C ALA A 133 -11.05 2.85 1.64
N ASP A 134 -11.60 1.65 1.69
CA ASP A 134 -11.97 0.88 0.51
C ASP A 134 -13.39 0.31 0.68
N ASP A 135 -14.06 0.06 -0.44
CA ASP A 135 -15.43 -0.47 -0.43
C ASP A 135 -15.49 -1.96 -0.05
N SER A 136 -14.34 -2.66 -0.06
CA SER A 136 -14.26 -4.10 0.22
C SER A 136 -13.92 -4.43 1.67
N GLY A 137 -13.46 -3.46 2.46
CA GLY A 137 -12.96 -3.66 3.82
C GLY A 137 -11.61 -4.40 3.91
N LYS A 138 -11.03 -4.82 2.79
CA LYS A 138 -9.76 -5.57 2.76
C LYS A 138 -8.59 -4.68 3.16
N ALA A 139 -8.57 -3.42 2.73
CA ALA A 139 -7.53 -2.47 3.12
C ALA A 139 -7.50 -2.27 4.64
N ALA A 140 -8.68 -2.20 5.29
CA ALA A 140 -8.78 -2.14 6.73
C ALA A 140 -8.21 -3.39 7.42
N THR A 141 -8.44 -4.59 6.86
CA THR A 141 -7.88 -5.85 7.39
C THR A 141 -6.36 -5.84 7.32
N TYR A 142 -5.78 -5.46 6.18
CA TYR A 142 -4.31 -5.33 6.05
C TYR A 142 -3.73 -4.24 6.97
N ALA A 143 -4.45 -3.15 7.17
CA ALA A 143 -4.03 -2.11 8.10
C ALA A 143 -3.98 -2.61 9.55
N ILE A 144 -4.91 -3.48 9.97
CA ILE A 144 -4.90 -4.10 11.30
C ILE A 144 -3.64 -4.94 11.49
N ASP A 145 -3.28 -5.77 10.51
CA ASP A 145 -2.08 -6.61 10.57
C ASP A 145 -0.81 -5.74 10.64
N ALA A 146 -0.71 -4.71 9.80
CA ALA A 146 0.43 -3.80 9.81
C ALA A 146 0.56 -3.05 11.16
N ILE A 147 -0.54 -2.61 11.75
CA ILE A 147 -0.56 -1.97 13.06
C ILE A 147 -0.17 -2.97 14.17
N ALA A 148 -0.66 -4.20 14.11
CA ALA A 148 -0.31 -5.24 15.07
C ALA A 148 1.21 -5.53 15.06
N ASP A 149 1.81 -5.63 13.89
CA ASP A 149 3.25 -5.81 13.74
C ASP A 149 4.06 -4.59 14.24
N ALA A 150 3.57 -3.38 13.99
CA ALA A 150 4.16 -2.16 14.53
C ALA A 150 4.14 -2.14 16.07
N VAL A 151 2.99 -2.47 16.67
CA VAL A 151 2.85 -2.57 18.14
C VAL A 151 3.79 -3.61 18.71
N LYS A 152 3.94 -4.77 18.07
CA LYS A 152 4.89 -5.82 18.45
C LYS A 152 6.32 -5.32 18.42
N THR A 153 6.71 -4.61 17.36
CA THR A 153 8.05 -4.01 17.20
C THR A 153 8.35 -3.00 18.31
N VAL A 154 7.42 -2.08 18.58
CA VAL A 154 7.55 -1.08 19.65
C VAL A 154 7.64 -1.77 21.02
N SER A 155 6.81 -2.78 21.27
CA SER A 155 6.81 -3.52 22.53
C SER A 155 8.13 -4.26 22.77
N ALA A 156 8.70 -4.86 21.73
CA ALA A 156 10.01 -5.52 21.78
C ALA A 156 11.11 -4.50 22.12
N GLN A 157 11.10 -3.33 21.47
CA GLN A 157 12.07 -2.27 21.74
C GLN A 157 11.96 -1.72 23.17
N ARG A 158 10.72 -1.51 23.65
CA ARG A 158 10.49 -1.10 25.04
C ARG A 158 11.01 -2.13 26.05
N SER A 159 10.78 -3.41 25.79
CA SER A 159 11.27 -4.50 26.63
C SER A 159 12.80 -4.51 26.69
N LEU A 160 13.46 -4.33 25.54
CA LEU A 160 14.92 -4.25 25.45
C LEU A 160 15.47 -3.07 26.24
N LEU A 161 14.87 -1.90 26.12
CA LEU A 161 15.26 -0.70 26.88
C LEU A 161 15.02 -0.87 28.38
N GLY A 162 13.91 -1.51 28.79
CA GLY A 162 13.66 -1.87 30.19
C GLY A 162 14.70 -2.81 30.78
N ALA A 163 15.16 -3.81 29.99
CA ALA A 163 16.24 -4.69 30.42
C ALA A 163 17.57 -3.94 30.60
N VAL A 164 17.87 -2.99 29.70
CA VAL A 164 19.05 -2.11 29.82
C VAL A 164 18.95 -1.24 31.09
N GLN A 165 17.77 -0.65 31.33
CA GLN A 165 17.54 0.14 32.54
C GLN A 165 17.79 -0.69 33.82
N ASN A 166 17.22 -1.88 33.92
CA ASN A 166 17.44 -2.78 35.06
C ASN A 166 18.93 -3.11 35.25
N ARG A 167 19.66 -3.39 34.15
CA ARG A 167 21.10 -3.64 34.22
C ARG A 167 21.86 -2.42 34.75
N LEU A 168 21.52 -1.21 34.29
CA LEU A 168 22.14 0.02 34.76
C LEU A 168 21.87 0.24 36.27
N GLU A 169 20.61 0.06 36.72
CA GLU A 169 20.26 0.19 38.14
C GLU A 169 21.03 -0.78 39.04
N HIS A 170 21.15 -2.05 38.60
CA HIS A 170 21.95 -3.05 39.33
C HIS A 170 23.45 -2.70 39.35
N THR A 171 23.97 -2.17 38.24
CA THR A 171 25.37 -1.78 38.17
C THR A 171 25.66 -0.60 39.08
N ILE A 172 24.76 0.40 39.10
CA ILE A 172 24.88 1.56 40.03
C ILE A 172 24.89 1.07 41.48
N LYS A 173 23.95 0.23 41.87
CA LYS A 173 23.89 -0.32 43.24
C LYS A 173 25.15 -1.12 43.58
N ASN A 174 25.72 -1.85 42.64
CA ASN A 174 26.96 -2.58 42.86
C ASN A 174 28.16 -1.62 43.02
N LEU A 175 28.20 -0.53 42.25
CA LEU A 175 29.25 0.47 42.37
C LEU A 175 29.15 1.23 43.69
N ASP A 176 27.96 1.60 44.14
CA ASP A 176 27.72 2.24 45.44
C ASP A 176 28.25 1.37 46.59
N ASN A 177 28.01 0.05 46.53
CA ASN A 177 28.51 -0.91 47.54
C ASN A 177 30.04 -1.12 47.53
N VAL A 178 30.72 -0.78 46.42
CA VAL A 178 32.17 -0.89 46.31
C VAL A 178 32.88 0.37 46.78
N VAL A 179 32.18 1.53 46.77
CA VAL A 179 32.72 2.83 47.17
C VAL A 179 32.52 3.10 48.67
N GLU A 180 31.56 2.43 49.33
CA GLU A 180 31.43 2.47 50.80
C GLU A 180 32.49 1.56 51.46
#